data_d7e177381f443d99497583fb2824d84f
#
_entry.id   d7e177381f443d99497583fb2824d84f
#
_cell.length_a   1.000
_cell.length_b   1.000
_cell.length_c   1.000
_cell.angle_alpha   90.00
_cell.angle_beta   90.00
_cell.angle_gamma   90.00
#
_symmetry.space_group_name_H-M   'P 1'
#
loop_
_entity.id
_entity.type
_entity.pdbx_description
1 polymer ?
#
loop_
_entity_poly.entity_id
_entity_poly.type
_entity_poly.pdbx_seq_one_letter_code
_entity_poly.pdbx_strand_id
1 'polypeptide(L)'
;MKLQSQALPSSDAFKANEAAHLKALETVREVAEAAALGGGDRSRARHESRGKMLPRERVANLLDPGSPFLEVGAVAAHGLYGGAAPCAGVIAGIGRVQGHEVMVVCNDATVKGGTYYPMTVKKHLR
;
A
#
# COMPACT_ATOMS: atom_id res chain seq x y z
N MET A 1 23.99 -9.95 -23.46
CA MET A 1 22.98 -9.89 -24.55
C MET A 1 22.21 -8.58 -24.35
N LYS A 2 22.15 -7.71 -25.35
CA LYS A 2 21.30 -6.51 -25.29
C LYS A 2 19.93 -6.88 -25.86
N LEU A 3 18.87 -6.71 -25.08
CA LEU A 3 17.50 -6.85 -25.57
C LEU A 3 17.19 -5.65 -26.46
N GLN A 4 16.75 -5.92 -27.68
CA GLN A 4 16.28 -4.88 -28.61
C GLN A 4 14.74 -4.90 -28.63
N SER A 5 14.14 -3.72 -28.46
CA SER A 5 12.69 -3.58 -28.59
C SER A 5 12.33 -3.34 -30.06
N GLN A 6 11.27 -4.01 -30.51
CA GLN A 6 10.63 -3.74 -31.82
C GLN A 6 9.39 -2.83 -31.68
N ALA A 7 9.16 -2.28 -30.49
CA ALA A 7 8.05 -1.36 -30.27
C ALA A 7 8.24 -0.07 -31.10
N LEU A 8 7.18 0.33 -31.77
CA LEU A 8 7.09 1.58 -32.54
C LEU A 8 6.18 2.56 -31.80
N PRO A 9 6.72 3.47 -30.97
CA PRO A 9 5.90 4.38 -30.15
C PRO A 9 4.99 5.30 -30.98
N SER A 10 5.32 5.55 -32.22
CA SER A 10 4.52 6.36 -33.14
C SER A 10 3.32 5.62 -33.76
N SER A 11 3.27 4.29 -33.67
CA SER A 11 2.19 3.50 -34.27
C SER A 11 0.87 3.66 -33.50
N ASP A 12 -0.25 3.58 -34.20
CA ASP A 12 -1.59 3.66 -33.59
C ASP A 12 -1.84 2.49 -32.63
N ALA A 13 -1.31 1.31 -32.94
CA ALA A 13 -1.39 0.15 -32.07
C ALA A 13 -0.65 0.39 -30.73
N PHE A 14 0.54 1.00 -30.76
CA PHE A 14 1.27 1.35 -29.54
C PHE A 14 0.48 2.35 -28.69
N LYS A 15 -0.01 3.43 -29.30
CA LYS A 15 -0.79 4.45 -28.60
C LYS A 15 -2.07 3.90 -27.98
N ALA A 16 -2.78 3.01 -28.70
CA ALA A 16 -3.97 2.35 -28.15
C ALA A 16 -3.63 1.45 -26.96
N ASN A 17 -2.55 0.67 -27.03
CA ASN A 17 -2.07 -0.16 -25.95
C ASN A 17 -1.61 0.67 -24.75
N GLU A 18 -0.87 1.75 -24.96
CA GLU A 18 -0.44 2.67 -23.92
C GLU A 18 -1.64 3.24 -23.17
N ALA A 19 -2.65 3.75 -23.90
CA ALA A 19 -3.86 4.28 -23.29
C ALA A 19 -4.60 3.23 -22.44
N ALA A 20 -4.70 1.99 -22.94
CA ALA A 20 -5.33 0.90 -22.21
C ALA A 20 -4.55 0.54 -20.94
N HIS A 21 -3.22 0.50 -20.99
CA HIS A 21 -2.37 0.24 -19.83
C HIS A 21 -2.42 1.38 -18.81
N LEU A 22 -2.39 2.64 -19.23
CA LEU A 22 -2.53 3.80 -18.34
C LEU A 22 -3.86 3.76 -17.60
N LYS A 23 -4.96 3.43 -18.29
CA LYS A 23 -6.28 3.26 -17.66
C LYS A 23 -6.29 2.13 -16.62
N ALA A 24 -5.65 1.00 -16.92
CA ALA A 24 -5.55 -0.11 -15.97
C ALA A 24 -4.70 0.27 -14.73
N LEU A 25 -3.60 1.01 -14.93
CA LEU A 25 -2.77 1.52 -13.84
C LEU A 25 -3.52 2.51 -12.95
N GLU A 26 -4.39 3.36 -13.53
CA GLU A 26 -5.22 4.28 -12.75
C GLU A 26 -6.12 3.54 -11.78
N THR A 27 -6.80 2.49 -12.24
CA THR A 27 -7.62 1.62 -11.36
C THR A 27 -6.81 1.05 -10.20
N VAL A 28 -5.57 0.61 -10.45
CA VAL A 28 -4.69 0.09 -9.39
C VAL A 28 -4.31 1.20 -8.40
N ARG A 29 -4.03 2.41 -8.88
CA ARG A 29 -3.71 3.57 -8.03
C ARG A 29 -4.88 3.93 -7.13
N GLU A 30 -6.09 4.05 -7.68
CA GLU A 30 -7.31 4.35 -6.91
C GLU A 30 -7.52 3.33 -5.77
N VAL A 31 -7.34 2.03 -6.07
CA VAL A 31 -7.45 0.98 -5.06
C VAL A 31 -6.36 1.10 -3.99
N ALA A 32 -5.12 1.40 -4.39
CA ALA A 32 -4.01 1.57 -3.46
C ALA A 32 -4.19 2.80 -2.57
N GLU A 33 -4.66 3.92 -3.13
CA GLU A 33 -4.98 5.15 -2.38
C GLU A 33 -6.11 4.91 -1.38
N ALA A 34 -7.18 4.25 -1.80
CA ALA A 34 -8.28 3.88 -0.91
C ALA A 34 -7.80 2.97 0.23
N ALA A 35 -6.96 1.98 -0.07
CA ALA A 35 -6.38 1.10 0.94
C ALA A 35 -5.43 1.85 1.89
N ALA A 36 -4.73 2.87 1.39
CA ALA A 36 -3.82 3.70 2.18
C ALA A 36 -4.54 4.53 3.27
N LEU A 37 -5.83 4.79 3.11
CA LEU A 37 -6.63 5.47 4.14
C LEU A 37 -6.79 4.62 5.41
N GLY A 38 -6.58 3.31 5.34
CA GLY A 38 -6.76 2.42 6.50
C GLY A 38 -8.23 2.24 6.87
N GLY A 39 -8.53 2.17 8.16
CA GLY A 39 -9.91 2.08 8.64
C GLY A 39 -10.72 3.33 8.32
N GLY A 40 -12.08 3.18 8.28
CA GLY A 40 -12.97 4.28 7.92
C GLY A 40 -12.82 5.51 8.84
N ASP A 41 -13.35 6.66 8.39
CA ASP A 41 -13.19 7.98 9.03
C ASP A 41 -13.46 7.99 10.54
N ARG A 42 -14.53 7.31 10.96
CA ARG A 42 -14.87 7.19 12.40
C ARG A 42 -13.78 6.50 13.20
N SER A 43 -13.15 5.46 12.64
CA SER A 43 -12.08 4.71 13.31
C SER A 43 -10.81 5.53 13.39
N ARG A 44 -10.49 6.28 12.33
CA ARG A 44 -9.34 7.18 12.27
C ARG A 44 -9.51 8.32 13.27
N ALA A 45 -10.64 9.04 13.22
CA ALA A 45 -10.94 10.12 14.15
C ALA A 45 -10.89 9.67 15.62
N ARG A 46 -11.42 8.48 15.93
CA ARG A 46 -11.33 7.89 17.28
C ARG A 46 -9.89 7.57 17.67
N HIS A 47 -9.03 7.17 16.72
CA HIS A 47 -7.63 6.89 16.96
C HIS A 47 -6.86 8.16 17.31
N GLU A 48 -7.05 9.21 16.51
CA GLU A 48 -6.42 10.53 16.67
C GLU A 48 -6.90 11.25 17.95
N SER A 49 -8.20 11.18 18.28
CA SER A 49 -8.75 11.78 19.50
C SER A 49 -8.14 11.21 20.79
N ARG A 50 -7.46 10.07 20.71
CA ARG A 50 -6.69 9.46 21.80
C ARG A 50 -5.21 9.86 21.81
N GLY A 51 -4.82 10.86 21.01
CA GLY A 51 -3.44 11.33 20.89
C GLY A 51 -2.52 10.35 20.16
N LYS A 52 -3.05 9.46 19.31
CA LYS A 52 -2.27 8.45 18.58
C LYS A 52 -2.08 8.86 17.13
N MET A 53 -0.85 8.76 16.64
CA MET A 53 -0.57 8.88 15.22
C MET A 53 -1.24 7.77 14.42
N LEU A 54 -1.68 8.08 13.22
CA LEU A 54 -2.13 7.07 12.26
C LEU A 54 -0.95 6.14 11.86
N PRO A 55 -1.21 4.87 11.58
CA PRO A 55 -0.16 3.89 11.31
C PRO A 55 0.82 4.30 10.20
N ARG A 56 0.32 4.88 9.10
CA ARG A 56 1.19 5.35 7.99
C ARG A 56 2.06 6.53 8.40
N GLU A 57 1.55 7.43 9.21
CA GLU A 57 2.33 8.53 9.79
C GLU A 57 3.45 7.99 10.70
N ARG A 58 3.16 6.97 11.50
CA ARG A 58 4.17 6.31 12.33
C ARG A 58 5.28 5.69 11.49
N VAL A 59 4.93 5.00 10.39
CA VAL A 59 5.90 4.44 9.46
C VAL A 59 6.73 5.56 8.81
N ALA A 60 6.08 6.61 8.30
CA ALA A 60 6.76 7.74 7.68
C ALA A 60 7.73 8.45 8.65
N ASN A 61 7.35 8.61 9.92
CA ASN A 61 8.20 9.23 10.95
C ASN A 61 9.34 8.31 11.44
N LEU A 62 9.24 7.00 11.23
CA LEU A 62 10.30 6.04 11.54
C LEU A 62 11.40 6.05 10.47
N LEU A 63 11.02 6.25 9.22
CA LEU A 63 11.94 6.17 8.09
C LEU A 63 12.84 7.41 8.00
N ASP A 64 14.02 7.23 7.45
CA ASP A 64 14.93 8.33 7.18
C ASP A 64 14.28 9.34 6.22
N PRO A 65 14.39 10.66 6.47
CA PRO A 65 13.79 11.67 5.63
C PRO A 65 14.20 11.53 4.15
N GLY A 66 13.19 11.50 3.26
CA GLY A 66 13.41 11.36 1.82
C GLY A 66 13.82 9.97 1.35
N SER A 67 13.90 8.97 2.23
CA SER A 67 14.15 7.58 1.82
C SER A 67 12.88 6.94 1.24
N PRO A 68 13.03 6.06 0.23
CA PRO A 68 11.90 5.35 -0.33
C PRO A 68 11.39 4.27 0.66
N PHE A 69 10.09 3.98 0.59
CA PHE A 69 9.47 2.85 1.28
C PHE A 69 8.87 1.90 0.24
N LEU A 70 9.42 0.69 0.15
CA LEU A 70 8.90 -0.36 -0.71
C LEU A 70 7.82 -1.13 0.03
N GLU A 71 6.56 -0.71 -0.11
CA GLU A 71 5.44 -1.38 0.54
C GLU A 71 5.10 -2.71 -0.12
N VAL A 72 4.95 -3.76 0.68
CA VAL A 72 4.58 -5.11 0.25
C VAL A 72 3.08 -5.32 0.48
N GLY A 73 2.36 -5.71 -0.59
CA GLY A 73 0.95 -6.03 -0.51
C GLY A 73 0.06 -4.84 -0.09
N ALA A 74 0.29 -3.66 -0.67
CA ALA A 74 -0.50 -2.44 -0.40
C ALA A 74 -2.01 -2.64 -0.61
N VAL A 75 -2.39 -3.47 -1.59
CA VAL A 75 -3.80 -3.80 -1.90
C VAL A 75 -4.23 -5.18 -1.38
N ALA A 76 -3.50 -5.76 -0.43
CA ALA A 76 -3.86 -7.04 0.16
C ALA A 76 -5.27 -6.98 0.76
N ALA A 77 -6.03 -8.08 0.60
CA ALA A 77 -7.45 -8.20 0.97
C ALA A 77 -8.42 -7.30 0.20
N HIS A 78 -8.00 -6.67 -0.91
CA HIS A 78 -8.93 -5.95 -1.78
C HIS A 78 -10.08 -6.88 -2.22
N GLY A 79 -11.32 -6.37 -2.16
CA GLY A 79 -12.53 -7.15 -2.49
C GLY A 79 -12.94 -8.22 -1.47
N LEU A 80 -12.16 -8.39 -0.38
CA LEU A 80 -12.50 -9.35 0.68
C LEU A 80 -13.13 -8.64 1.89
N TYR A 81 -13.88 -9.41 2.69
CA TYR A 81 -14.50 -8.95 3.96
C TYR A 81 -15.41 -7.71 3.80
N GLY A 82 -16.01 -7.52 2.62
CA GLY A 82 -16.81 -6.33 2.34
C GLY A 82 -16.03 -5.01 2.41
N GLY A 83 -14.71 -5.04 2.13
CA GLY A 83 -13.83 -3.88 2.20
C GLY A 83 -13.35 -3.52 3.62
N ALA A 84 -13.68 -4.33 4.63
CA ALA A 84 -13.38 -4.00 6.02
C ALA A 84 -11.90 -4.19 6.43
N ALA A 85 -11.06 -4.71 5.54
CA ALA A 85 -9.65 -4.99 5.81
C ALA A 85 -8.69 -4.37 4.77
N PRO A 86 -8.69 -3.04 4.59
CA PRO A 86 -7.77 -2.40 3.67
C PRO A 86 -6.33 -2.76 4.05
N CYS A 87 -5.50 -3.00 3.02
CA CYS A 87 -4.10 -3.42 3.20
C CYS A 87 -3.94 -4.66 4.12
N ALA A 88 -5.00 -5.50 4.24
CA ALA A 88 -5.13 -6.60 5.21
C ALA A 88 -4.93 -6.17 6.68
N GLY A 89 -5.14 -4.88 7.03
CA GLY A 89 -4.95 -4.34 8.37
C GLY A 89 -3.49 -4.23 8.82
N VAL A 90 -2.52 -4.32 7.90
CA VAL A 90 -1.08 -4.28 8.20
C VAL A 90 -0.33 -3.53 7.11
N ILE A 91 0.49 -2.57 7.50
CA ILE A 91 1.48 -1.94 6.64
C ILE A 91 2.79 -2.71 6.79
N ALA A 92 3.31 -3.26 5.71
CA ALA A 92 4.57 -3.97 5.69
C ALA A 92 5.41 -3.52 4.51
N GLY A 93 6.72 -3.42 4.69
CA GLY A 93 7.60 -2.99 3.60
C GLY A 93 9.04 -2.83 4.03
N ILE A 94 9.88 -2.54 3.07
CA ILE A 94 11.31 -2.29 3.27
C ILE A 94 11.54 -0.79 3.19
N GLY A 95 12.24 -0.25 4.18
CA GLY A 95 12.62 1.15 4.24
C GLY A 95 13.94 1.33 4.95
N ARG A 96 14.41 2.56 5.01
CA ARG A 96 15.69 2.89 5.67
C ARG A 96 15.45 3.59 6.99
N VAL A 97 16.12 3.13 8.05
CA VAL A 97 16.12 3.73 9.39
C VAL A 97 17.58 3.90 9.82
N GLN A 98 17.98 5.13 10.08
CA GLN A 98 19.36 5.50 10.45
C GLN A 98 20.42 4.89 9.50
N GLY A 99 20.15 4.96 8.20
CA GLY A 99 21.04 4.46 7.16
C GLY A 99 20.95 2.95 6.90
N HIS A 100 20.22 2.18 7.72
CA HIS A 100 20.08 0.73 7.57
C HIS A 100 18.77 0.35 6.89
N GLU A 101 18.82 -0.61 5.97
CA GLU A 101 17.63 -1.19 5.37
C GLU A 101 16.98 -2.15 6.37
N VAL A 102 15.70 -1.93 6.64
CA VAL A 102 14.92 -2.72 7.60
C VAL A 102 13.57 -3.13 7.04
N MET A 103 13.06 -4.27 7.47
CA MET A 103 11.67 -4.64 7.28
C MET A 103 10.84 -3.97 8.37
N VAL A 104 9.87 -3.16 7.95
CA VAL A 104 8.89 -2.53 8.84
C VAL A 104 7.59 -3.29 8.77
N VAL A 105 7.02 -3.64 9.91
CA VAL A 105 5.68 -4.23 10.03
C VAL A 105 4.89 -3.44 11.06
N CYS A 106 3.79 -2.83 10.64
CA CYS A 106 2.96 -1.97 11.48
C CYS A 106 1.49 -2.38 11.37
N ASN A 107 0.92 -2.88 12.45
CA ASN A 107 -0.50 -3.18 12.52
C ASN A 107 -1.33 -1.89 12.47
N ASP A 108 -2.40 -1.91 11.68
CA ASP A 108 -3.34 -0.80 11.60
C ASP A 108 -4.47 -0.97 12.63
N ALA A 109 -4.34 -0.24 13.75
CA ALA A 109 -5.36 -0.24 14.81
C ALA A 109 -6.67 0.43 14.40
N THR A 110 -6.72 1.13 13.27
CA THR A 110 -7.96 1.69 12.71
C THR A 110 -8.79 0.62 11.98
N VAL A 111 -8.13 -0.48 11.57
CA VAL A 111 -8.76 -1.65 10.96
C VAL A 111 -9.06 -2.68 12.04
N LYS A 112 -10.34 -2.92 12.33
CA LYS A 112 -10.81 -3.89 13.34
C LYS A 112 -10.10 -3.78 14.70
N GLY A 113 -9.71 -2.57 15.10
CA GLY A 113 -8.97 -2.36 16.36
C GLY A 113 -7.57 -2.96 16.40
N GLY A 114 -7.00 -3.33 15.25
CA GLY A 114 -5.69 -3.99 15.13
C GLY A 114 -5.74 -5.52 15.28
N THR A 115 -6.95 -6.10 15.31
CA THR A 115 -7.12 -7.57 15.32
C THR A 115 -7.02 -8.14 13.90
N TYR A 116 -6.82 -9.44 13.80
CA TYR A 116 -6.48 -10.09 12.53
C TYR A 116 -7.68 -10.68 11.79
N TYR A 117 -7.63 -10.55 10.48
CA TYR A 117 -8.35 -11.38 9.52
C TYR A 117 -7.43 -12.51 9.02
N PRO A 118 -7.96 -13.57 8.40
CA PRO A 118 -7.12 -14.60 7.79
C PRO A 118 -6.08 -14.05 6.80
N MET A 119 -6.45 -13.02 6.01
CA MET A 119 -5.51 -12.35 5.09
C MET A 119 -4.43 -11.53 5.82
N THR A 120 -4.71 -11.00 7.01
CA THR A 120 -3.69 -10.36 7.85
C THR A 120 -2.60 -11.35 8.20
N VAL A 121 -2.98 -12.56 8.65
CA VAL A 121 -2.02 -13.64 8.95
C VAL A 121 -1.22 -14.03 7.71
N LYS A 122 -1.88 -14.22 6.57
CA LYS A 122 -1.18 -14.56 5.31
C LYS A 122 -0.16 -13.48 4.91
N LYS A 123 -0.49 -12.19 5.10
CA LYS A 123 0.44 -11.09 4.81
C LYS A 123 1.64 -11.10 5.74
N HIS A 124 1.47 -11.43 7.02
CA HIS A 124 2.58 -11.58 7.97
C HIS A 124 3.51 -12.75 7.65
N LEU A 125 2.98 -13.85 7.12
CA LEU A 125 3.77 -15.03 6.79
C LEU A 125 4.58 -14.89 5.49
N ARG A 126 4.33 -13.88 4.69
CA ARG A 126 4.98 -13.61 3.41
C ARG A 126 6.20 -12.74 3.54
#